data_1d6e688a924fe9c20c09a5cd4d342110
#
_entry.id   1d6e688a924fe9c20c09a5cd4d342110
#
_cell.length_a   1.000
_cell.length_b   1.000
_cell.length_c   1.000
_cell.angle_alpha   90.00
_cell.angle_beta   90.00
_cell.angle_gamma   90.00
#
_symmetry.space_group_name_H-M   'P 1'
#
loop_
_entity.id
_entity.type
_entity.pdbx_description
1 polymer ?
#
loop_
_entity_poly.entity_id
_entity_poly.type
_entity_poly.pdbx_seq_one_letter_code
_entity_poly.pdbx_strand_id
1 'polypeptide(L)'
;MCRLWHNLTFTNGIILMVYALNVFTLIPGKEEQYKEYSVKAGKIIYGYGGKVVASGHDPLRHMHGDVKREIFIVVEFPSEAIFQKMIADMDRDNIHHLRETACKDYIWTLYQPWDMRAWVKDSPVK
;
A
#
# COMPACT_ATOMS: atom_id res chain seq x y z
N MET A 1 -15.70 15.32 -7.50
CA MET A 1 -15.52 14.02 -6.87
C MET A 1 -14.44 14.08 -5.81
N CYS A 2 -13.20 14.27 -6.23
CA CYS A 2 -12.11 14.37 -5.26
C CYS A 2 -12.30 15.49 -4.26
N ARG A 3 -12.87 16.60 -4.72
CA ARG A 3 -13.13 17.74 -3.85
C ARG A 3 -14.14 17.40 -2.75
N LEU A 4 -15.14 16.59 -3.08
CA LEU A 4 -16.15 16.18 -2.12
C LEU A 4 -15.55 15.33 -1.01
N TRP A 5 -14.71 14.38 -1.39
CA TRP A 5 -14.00 13.55 -0.43
C TRP A 5 -13.14 14.39 0.50
N HIS A 6 -12.44 15.33 -0.10
CA HIS A 6 -11.58 16.23 0.63
C HIS A 6 -12.36 17.04 1.67
N ASN A 7 -13.51 17.57 1.25
CA ASN A 7 -14.35 18.34 2.13
C ASN A 7 -14.89 17.54 3.31
N LEU A 8 -15.26 16.29 3.07
CA LEU A 8 -15.73 15.41 4.13
C LEU A 8 -14.65 15.19 5.18
N THR A 9 -13.42 15.02 4.75
CA THR A 9 -12.30 14.84 5.66
C THR A 9 -12.14 16.03 6.59
N PHE A 10 -12.21 17.24 6.04
CA PHE A 10 -12.02 18.45 6.82
C PHE A 10 -13.25 18.82 7.63
N THR A 11 -14.42 18.74 7.00
CA THR A 11 -15.66 19.20 7.61
C THR A 11 -15.97 18.47 8.90
N ASN A 12 -15.73 17.19 8.95
CA ASN A 12 -16.06 16.38 10.10
C ASN A 12 -14.89 16.21 11.07
N GLY A 13 -13.74 16.77 10.76
CA GLY A 13 -12.55 16.57 11.57
C GLY A 13 -12.10 15.12 11.61
N ILE A 14 -12.64 14.31 10.74
CA ILE A 14 -12.31 12.89 10.67
C ILE A 14 -11.06 12.71 9.83
N ILE A 15 -10.06 12.06 10.41
CA ILE A 15 -8.85 11.71 9.66
C ILE A 15 -9.12 10.36 9.02
N LEU A 16 -9.21 10.37 7.69
CA LEU A 16 -9.47 9.14 6.97
C LEU A 16 -8.21 8.28 6.94
N MET A 17 -8.39 7.00 7.21
CA MET A 17 -7.32 6.04 6.96
C MET A 17 -6.99 6.03 5.47
N VAL A 18 -5.82 5.53 5.15
CA VAL A 18 -5.36 5.43 3.76
C VAL A 18 -4.84 4.03 3.50
N TYR A 19 -4.85 3.65 2.24
CA TYR A 19 -4.29 2.36 1.81
C TYR A 19 -3.06 2.62 0.94
N ALA A 20 -1.98 1.95 1.27
CA ALA A 20 -0.78 1.95 0.43
C ALA A 20 -0.74 0.64 -0.34
N LEU A 21 -0.77 0.74 -1.65
CA LEU A 21 -0.69 -0.42 -2.54
C LEU A 21 0.70 -0.51 -3.12
N ASN A 22 1.33 -1.66 -2.94
CA ASN A 22 2.63 -1.97 -3.52
C ASN A 22 2.44 -3.10 -4.53
N VAL A 23 2.91 -2.91 -5.75
CA VAL A 23 2.94 -3.98 -6.75
C VAL A 23 4.32 -4.00 -7.39
N PHE A 24 4.90 -5.18 -7.51
CA PHE A 24 6.28 -5.31 -7.98
C PHE A 24 6.64 -6.76 -8.29
N THR A 25 7.85 -6.94 -8.82
CA THR A 25 8.41 -8.26 -9.05
C THR A 25 9.76 -8.32 -8.34
N LEU A 26 10.05 -9.45 -7.70
CA LEU A 26 11.37 -9.65 -7.08
C LEU A 26 12.38 -10.04 -8.15
N ILE A 27 13.58 -9.45 -8.05
CA ILE A 27 14.68 -9.84 -8.90
C ILE A 27 15.16 -11.22 -8.44
N PRO A 28 15.32 -12.19 -9.36
CA PRO A 28 15.77 -13.52 -8.96
C PRO A 28 17.07 -13.48 -8.15
N GLY A 29 17.08 -14.22 -7.05
CA GLY A 29 18.24 -14.27 -6.16
C GLY A 29 18.24 -13.20 -5.08
N LYS A 30 17.22 -12.34 -5.04
CA LYS A 30 17.15 -11.24 -4.07
C LYS A 30 16.12 -11.47 -2.97
N GLU A 31 15.62 -12.68 -2.85
CA GLU A 31 14.57 -13.01 -1.87
C GLU A 31 15.02 -12.72 -0.44
N GLU A 32 16.24 -13.11 -0.08
CA GLU A 32 16.73 -12.88 1.28
C GLU A 32 16.92 -11.40 1.58
N GLN A 33 17.37 -10.64 0.60
CA GLN A 33 17.52 -9.20 0.75
C GLN A 33 16.17 -8.52 0.96
N TYR A 34 15.16 -8.94 0.20
CA TYR A 34 13.82 -8.39 0.37
C TYR A 34 13.22 -8.78 1.71
N LYS A 35 13.51 -9.99 2.18
CA LYS A 35 13.08 -10.44 3.51
C LYS A 35 13.69 -9.56 4.59
N GLU A 36 14.98 -9.24 4.47
CA GLU A 36 15.64 -8.33 5.40
C GLU A 36 14.94 -6.98 5.43
N TYR A 37 14.65 -6.43 4.23
CA TYR A 37 13.90 -5.18 4.12
C TYR A 37 12.54 -5.29 4.81
N SER A 38 11.81 -6.37 4.52
CA SER A 38 10.45 -6.56 5.03
C SER A 38 10.42 -6.61 6.55
N VAL A 39 11.40 -7.24 7.17
CA VAL A 39 11.48 -7.30 8.63
C VAL A 39 11.71 -5.91 9.21
N LYS A 40 12.65 -5.16 8.63
CA LYS A 40 12.96 -3.81 9.12
C LYS A 40 11.81 -2.85 8.88
N ALA A 41 11.27 -2.85 7.66
CA ALA A 41 10.16 -1.98 7.30
C ALA A 41 8.90 -2.34 8.09
N GLY A 42 8.66 -3.63 8.28
CA GLY A 42 7.48 -4.09 9.02
C GLY A 42 7.43 -3.58 10.43
N LYS A 43 8.58 -3.58 11.11
CA LYS A 43 8.64 -3.06 12.49
C LYS A 43 8.28 -1.58 12.53
N ILE A 44 8.78 -0.82 11.56
CA ILE A 44 8.47 0.61 11.47
C ILE A 44 6.98 0.80 11.17
N ILE A 45 6.47 0.07 10.17
CA ILE A 45 5.06 0.16 9.75
C ILE A 45 4.13 -0.14 10.92
N TYR A 46 4.35 -1.25 11.61
CA TYR A 46 3.50 -1.62 12.74
C TYR A 46 3.64 -0.64 13.90
N GLY A 47 4.83 -0.07 14.09
CA GLY A 47 5.05 0.96 15.11
C GLY A 47 4.21 2.21 14.88
N TYR A 48 3.83 2.48 13.64
CA TYR A 48 2.97 3.61 13.30
C TYR A 48 1.50 3.21 13.12
N GLY A 49 1.14 2.00 13.51
CA GLY A 49 -0.24 1.54 13.40
C GLY A 49 -0.64 1.05 12.02
N GLY A 50 0.32 0.83 11.14
CA GLY A 50 0.05 0.23 9.85
C GLY A 50 -0.29 -1.23 9.97
N LYS A 51 -1.15 -1.73 9.08
CA LYS A 51 -1.58 -3.12 9.09
C LYS A 51 -1.63 -3.63 7.66
N VAL A 52 -1.02 -4.78 7.42
CA VAL A 52 -1.17 -5.46 6.13
C VAL A 52 -2.57 -6.03 6.06
N VAL A 53 -3.38 -5.55 5.12
CA VAL A 53 -4.76 -6.03 4.96
C VAL A 53 -4.88 -7.11 3.91
N ALA A 54 -3.95 -7.16 2.96
CA ALA A 54 -3.91 -8.22 1.95
C ALA A 54 -2.54 -8.25 1.30
N SER A 55 -2.14 -9.43 0.86
CA SER A 55 -0.93 -9.60 0.07
C SER A 55 -1.04 -10.87 -0.74
N GLY A 56 -0.32 -10.92 -1.85
CA GLY A 56 -0.31 -12.10 -2.71
C GLY A 56 0.97 -12.18 -3.50
N HIS A 57 1.28 -13.39 -3.97
CA HIS A 57 2.46 -13.63 -4.79
C HIS A 57 2.17 -14.76 -5.78
N ASP A 58 3.06 -14.91 -6.75
CA ASP A 58 2.99 -15.98 -7.76
C ASP A 58 1.59 -16.06 -8.37
N PRO A 59 1.23 -15.11 -9.24
CA PRO A 59 -0.11 -15.08 -9.83
C PRO A 59 -0.51 -16.41 -10.45
N LEU A 60 -1.69 -16.88 -10.09
CA LEU A 60 -2.25 -18.08 -10.72
C LEU A 60 -2.60 -17.80 -12.16
N ARG A 61 -3.08 -16.60 -12.45
CA ARG A 61 -3.52 -16.23 -13.79
C ARG A 61 -3.64 -14.72 -13.90
N HIS A 62 -3.18 -14.18 -15.01
CA HIS A 62 -3.43 -12.79 -15.36
C HIS A 62 -4.73 -12.73 -16.16
N MET A 63 -5.74 -12.07 -15.61
CA MET A 63 -7.06 -12.05 -16.22
C MET A 63 -7.16 -11.04 -17.35
N HIS A 64 -6.46 -9.91 -17.22
CA HIS A 64 -6.56 -8.83 -18.18
C HIS A 64 -5.31 -7.94 -18.07
N GLY A 65 -4.91 -7.37 -19.20
CA GLY A 65 -3.77 -6.47 -19.25
C GLY A 65 -2.46 -7.21 -19.50
N ASP A 66 -1.50 -6.47 -20.04
CA ASP A 66 -0.20 -7.03 -20.41
C ASP A 66 0.94 -6.61 -19.50
N VAL A 67 0.68 -5.73 -18.54
CA VAL A 67 1.67 -5.35 -17.54
C VAL A 67 1.51 -6.27 -16.34
N LYS A 68 2.56 -7.01 -16.03
CA LYS A 68 2.50 -8.06 -15.01
C LYS A 68 3.42 -7.74 -13.85
N ARG A 69 2.89 -7.88 -12.63
CA ARG A 69 3.68 -7.86 -11.40
C ARG A 69 3.35 -9.10 -10.62
N GLU A 70 4.36 -9.66 -9.95
CA GLU A 70 4.21 -10.96 -9.29
C GLU A 70 3.76 -10.84 -7.85
N ILE A 71 3.91 -9.67 -7.26
CA ILE A 71 3.60 -9.47 -5.84
C ILE A 71 2.75 -8.22 -5.67
N PHE A 72 1.76 -8.31 -4.78
CA PHE A 72 1.07 -7.12 -4.31
C PHE A 72 0.98 -7.14 -2.79
N ILE A 73 0.99 -5.95 -2.19
CA ILE A 73 0.82 -5.78 -0.75
C ILE A 73 -0.04 -4.54 -0.54
N VAL A 74 -1.07 -4.66 0.28
CA VAL A 74 -1.90 -3.52 0.67
C VAL A 74 -1.75 -3.32 2.16
N VAL A 75 -1.32 -2.12 2.55
CA VAL A 75 -1.14 -1.74 3.94
C VAL A 75 -2.10 -0.60 4.26
N GLU A 76 -2.80 -0.74 5.37
CA GLU A 76 -3.70 0.29 5.87
C GLU A 76 -2.95 1.14 6.89
N PHE A 77 -3.07 2.47 6.79
CA PHE A 77 -2.49 3.40 7.76
C PHE A 77 -3.58 4.27 8.35
N PRO A 78 -3.43 4.69 9.62
CA PRO A 78 -4.45 5.51 10.28
C PRO A 78 -4.70 6.85 9.57
N SER A 79 -3.70 7.42 8.91
CA SER A 79 -3.85 8.67 8.18
C SER A 79 -2.67 8.89 7.25
N GLU A 80 -2.82 9.82 6.33
CA GLU A 80 -1.72 10.20 5.45
C GLU A 80 -0.57 10.83 6.24
N ALA A 81 -0.88 11.63 7.27
CA ALA A 81 0.15 12.26 8.10
C ALA A 81 1.01 11.19 8.79
N ILE A 82 0.38 10.14 9.30
CA ILE A 82 1.09 9.01 9.91
C ILE A 82 1.96 8.30 8.89
N PHE A 83 1.43 8.09 7.68
CA PHE A 83 2.19 7.48 6.60
C PHE A 83 3.44 8.29 6.29
N GLN A 84 3.33 9.61 6.24
CA GLN A 84 4.49 10.47 5.96
C GLN A 84 5.55 10.38 7.05
N LYS A 85 5.13 10.29 8.30
CA LYS A 85 6.07 10.09 9.41
C LYS A 85 6.80 8.75 9.29
N MET A 86 6.09 7.71 8.90
CA MET A 86 6.67 6.39 8.70
C MET A 86 7.74 6.45 7.59
N ILE A 87 7.43 7.12 6.48
CA ILE A 87 8.39 7.28 5.38
C ILE A 87 9.64 8.01 5.87
N ALA A 88 9.48 9.06 6.67
CA ALA A 88 10.61 9.80 7.21
C ALA A 88 11.52 8.92 8.07
N ASP A 89 10.94 8.02 8.85
CA ASP A 89 11.71 7.06 9.65
C ASP A 89 12.49 6.09 8.77
N MET A 90 11.86 5.61 7.70
CA MET A 90 12.54 4.73 6.75
C MET A 90 13.71 5.43 6.07
N ASP A 91 13.52 6.71 5.71
CA ASP A 91 14.58 7.51 5.12
C ASP A 91 15.76 7.65 6.09
N ARG A 92 15.45 7.95 7.35
CA ARG A 92 16.49 8.12 8.37
C ARG A 92 17.27 6.83 8.60
N ASP A 93 16.57 5.68 8.59
CA ASP A 93 17.21 4.40 8.79
C ASP A 93 17.85 3.85 7.52
N ASN A 94 17.66 4.54 6.40
CA ASN A 94 18.32 4.24 5.12
C ASN A 94 18.10 2.80 4.67
N ILE A 95 16.86 2.32 4.77
CA ILE A 95 16.54 0.95 4.39
C ILE A 95 15.98 0.83 2.97
N HIS A 96 15.65 1.95 2.34
CA HIS A 96 15.01 1.94 1.01
C HIS A 96 15.85 1.22 -0.04
N HIS A 97 17.18 1.30 0.07
CA HIS A 97 18.07 0.67 -0.92
C HIS A 97 17.89 -0.85 -0.96
N LEU A 98 17.54 -1.46 0.17
CA LEU A 98 17.30 -2.91 0.21
C LEU A 98 16.13 -3.29 -0.68
N ARG A 99 15.06 -2.48 -0.66
CA ARG A 99 13.90 -2.70 -1.53
C ARG A 99 14.23 -2.36 -2.97
N GLU A 100 14.87 -1.22 -3.18
CA GLU A 100 15.12 -0.70 -4.53
C GLU A 100 16.00 -1.62 -5.35
N THR A 101 16.96 -2.28 -4.71
CA THR A 101 17.86 -3.19 -5.42
C THR A 101 17.37 -4.64 -5.46
N ALA A 102 16.30 -4.96 -4.75
CA ALA A 102 15.72 -6.30 -4.74
C ALA A 102 14.48 -6.42 -5.62
N CYS A 103 13.86 -5.30 -5.99
CA CYS A 103 12.60 -5.27 -6.71
C CYS A 103 12.75 -4.58 -8.05
N LYS A 104 11.92 -4.98 -9.02
CA LYS A 104 11.79 -4.26 -10.27
C LYS A 104 10.33 -3.96 -10.54
N ASP A 105 10.08 -2.96 -11.39
CA ASP A 105 8.73 -2.55 -11.77
C ASP A 105 7.89 -2.20 -10.54
N TYR A 106 8.52 -1.59 -9.55
CA TYR A 106 7.91 -1.28 -8.27
C TYR A 106 7.01 -0.05 -8.41
N ILE A 107 5.74 -0.22 -8.04
CA ILE A 107 4.77 0.87 -7.98
C ILE A 107 4.23 0.91 -6.56
N TRP A 108 4.28 2.10 -5.96
CA TRP A 108 3.80 2.32 -4.60
C TRP A 108 2.87 3.52 -4.63
N THR A 109 1.60 3.29 -4.36
CA THR A 109 0.57 4.32 -4.49
C THR A 109 -0.26 4.38 -3.22
N LEU A 110 -0.54 5.60 -2.79
CA LEU A 110 -1.38 5.84 -1.62
C LEU A 110 -2.78 6.21 -2.09
N TYR A 111 -3.76 5.48 -1.58
CA TYR A 111 -5.16 5.64 -2.00
C TYR A 111 -6.03 6.10 -0.84
N GLN A 112 -7.06 6.86 -1.17
CA GLN A 112 -8.16 7.13 -0.26
C GLN A 112 -9.07 5.91 -0.20
N PRO A 113 -9.75 5.67 0.93
CA PRO A 113 -10.72 4.59 1.00
C PRO A 113 -11.89 4.84 0.06
N TRP A 114 -12.46 3.77 -0.46
CA TRP A 114 -13.66 3.83 -1.26
C TRP A 114 -14.63 2.78 -0.74
N ASP A 115 -15.80 3.21 -0.30
CA ASP A 115 -16.81 2.27 0.17
C ASP A 115 -17.60 1.74 -1.01
N MET A 116 -16.98 0.85 -1.74
CA MET A 116 -17.60 0.22 -2.89
C MET A 116 -18.79 -0.63 -2.50
N ARG A 117 -18.76 -1.19 -1.28
CA ARG A 117 -19.89 -2.01 -0.80
C ARG A 117 -21.16 -1.21 -0.68
N ALA A 118 -21.06 0.02 -0.17
CA ALA A 118 -22.20 0.91 -0.10
C ALA A 118 -22.72 1.24 -1.49
N TRP A 119 -21.80 1.45 -2.42
CA TRP A 119 -22.15 1.71 -3.83
C TRP A 119 -23.01 0.60 -4.41
N VAL A 120 -22.54 -0.63 -4.26
CA VAL A 120 -23.24 -1.80 -4.80
C VAL A 120 -24.59 -2.00 -4.10
N LYS A 121 -24.59 -1.84 -2.79
CA LYS A 121 -25.78 -2.05 -1.97
C LYS A 121 -26.89 -1.04 -2.28
N ASP A 122 -26.50 0.22 -2.52
CA ASP A 122 -27.45 1.31 -2.75
C ASP A 122 -27.89 1.40 -4.20
N SER A 123 -27.26 0.67 -5.11
CA SER A 123 -27.62 0.71 -6.51
C SER A 123 -28.81 -0.20 -6.80
N PRO A 124 -29.75 0.26 -7.65
CA PRO A 124 -30.88 -0.57 -8.03
C PRO A 124 -30.49 -1.58 -9.11
N VAL A 125 -29.55 -2.46 -8.79
CA VAL A 125 -29.05 -3.44 -9.74
C VAL A 125 -30.03 -4.61 -9.85
N LYS A 126 -30.26 -5.03 -11.07
CA LYS A 126 -31.16 -6.14 -11.36
C LYS A 126 -30.41 -7.42 -11.62
#